data_7caff0d210ed81c57208b0c485de09bc
#
_entry.id   7caff0d210ed81c57208b0c485de09bc
#
_cell.length_a   1.000
_cell.length_b   1.000
_cell.length_c   1.000
_cell.angle_alpha   90.00
_cell.angle_beta   90.00
_cell.angle_gamma   90.00
#
_symmetry.space_group_name_H-M   'P 1'
#
loop_
_entity.id
_entity.type
_entity.pdbx_description
1 polymer ?
#
loop_
_entity_poly.entity_id
_entity_poly.type
_entity_poly.pdbx_seq_one_letter_code
_entity_poly.pdbx_strand_id
1 'polypeptide(L)'
;MIDMLSSKQRAYLMSMASNITPIFQIGKSSLTPEIVAAVDAALEKRELIKISVLKNCFDDPKEIAQMIAERTHAQVVQVIGKKIVLFRVSKKKPVIELPEK
;
A
#
# COMPACT_ATOMS: atom_id res chain seq x y z
N MET A 1 16.28 8.19 5.13
CA MET A 1 16.36 6.90 4.46
C MET A 1 15.28 5.98 4.98
N ILE A 2 14.49 5.38 4.08
CA ILE A 2 13.43 4.47 4.49
C ILE A 2 14.00 3.07 4.63
N ASP A 3 13.85 2.50 5.82
CA ASP A 3 14.29 1.13 6.05
C ASP A 3 13.45 0.16 5.25
N MET A 4 14.11 -0.72 4.54
CA MET A 4 13.41 -1.75 3.79
C MET A 4 12.89 -2.82 4.73
N LEU A 5 11.69 -3.33 4.41
CA LEU A 5 11.12 -4.42 5.17
C LEU A 5 11.96 -5.69 4.98
N SER A 6 12.21 -6.41 6.08
CA SER A 6 12.82 -7.73 5.99
C SER A 6 11.79 -8.73 5.46
N SER A 7 12.27 -9.90 5.05
CA SER A 7 11.36 -10.96 4.60
C SER A 7 10.37 -11.35 5.69
N LYS A 8 10.84 -11.39 6.93
CA LYS A 8 10.00 -11.72 8.08
C LYS A 8 8.93 -10.66 8.32
N GLN A 9 9.30 -9.38 8.24
CA GLN A 9 8.37 -8.28 8.41
C GLN A 9 7.35 -8.23 7.29
N ARG A 10 7.80 -8.47 6.06
CA ARG A 10 6.91 -8.52 4.89
C ARG A 10 5.90 -9.65 5.02
N ALA A 11 6.35 -10.83 5.42
CA ALA A 11 5.45 -11.97 5.62
C ALA A 11 4.38 -11.67 6.68
N TYR A 12 4.79 -11.01 7.76
CA TYR A 12 3.88 -10.61 8.82
C TYR A 12 2.79 -9.66 8.29
N LEU A 13 3.19 -8.65 7.51
CA LEU A 13 2.26 -7.70 6.93
C LEU A 13 1.34 -8.35 5.89
N MET A 14 1.86 -9.30 5.12
CA MET A 14 1.05 -10.06 4.15
C MET A 14 -0.03 -10.86 4.88
N SER A 15 0.31 -11.46 6.00
CA SER A 15 -0.65 -12.20 6.83
C SER A 15 -1.76 -11.29 7.34
N MET A 16 -1.40 -10.10 7.83
CA MET A 16 -2.38 -9.11 8.27
C MET A 16 -3.27 -8.66 7.11
N ALA A 17 -2.67 -8.44 5.94
CA ALA A 17 -3.38 -7.92 4.77
C ALA A 17 -4.42 -8.92 4.24
N SER A 18 -4.24 -10.21 4.49
CA SER A 18 -5.21 -11.22 4.04
C SER A 18 -6.60 -11.00 4.65
N ASN A 19 -6.67 -10.31 5.78
CA ASN A 19 -7.92 -10.02 6.48
C ASN A 19 -8.45 -8.61 6.22
N ILE A 20 -7.78 -7.85 5.36
CA ILE A 20 -8.14 -6.48 5.05
C ILE A 20 -8.82 -6.42 3.69
N THR A 21 -9.92 -5.66 3.60
CA THR A 21 -10.57 -5.42 2.33
C THR A 21 -9.94 -4.21 1.65
N PRO A 22 -9.94 -4.16 0.31
CA PRO A 22 -9.45 -2.98 -0.40
C PRO A 22 -10.29 -1.75 -0.04
N ILE A 23 -9.61 -0.63 0.27
CA ILE A 23 -10.30 0.61 0.62
C ILE A 23 -10.33 1.61 -0.54
N PHE A 24 -9.56 1.35 -1.58
CA PHE A 24 -9.54 2.18 -2.79
C PHE A 24 -9.63 1.30 -4.02
N GLN A 25 -10.20 1.87 -5.08
CA GLN A 25 -10.27 1.21 -6.38
C GLN A 25 -9.69 2.15 -7.42
N ILE A 26 -8.82 1.64 -8.27
CA ILE A 26 -8.19 2.41 -9.34
C ILE A 26 -8.77 1.92 -10.67
N GLY A 27 -9.47 2.80 -11.36
CA GLY A 27 -10.14 2.47 -12.60
C GLY A 27 -9.51 3.14 -13.81
N LYS A 28 -10.38 3.54 -14.76
CA LYS A 28 -9.99 4.07 -16.06
C LYS A 28 -9.04 5.26 -15.99
N SER A 29 -9.23 6.14 -15.01
CA SER A 29 -8.37 7.32 -14.85
C SER A 29 -6.99 6.99 -14.30
N SER A 30 -6.76 5.75 -13.92
CA SER A 30 -5.51 5.30 -13.31
C SER A 30 -5.16 6.15 -12.08
N LEU A 31 -3.89 6.47 -11.87
CA LEU A 31 -3.46 7.20 -10.69
C LEU A 31 -3.70 8.70 -10.87
N THR A 32 -4.43 9.31 -9.92
CA THR A 32 -4.71 10.75 -9.93
C THR A 32 -4.16 11.39 -8.66
N PRO A 33 -3.95 12.73 -8.66
CA PRO A 33 -3.49 13.42 -7.45
C PRO A 33 -4.45 13.23 -6.27
N GLU A 34 -5.75 13.15 -6.53
CA GLU A 34 -6.76 12.93 -5.49
C GLU A 34 -6.59 11.56 -4.84
N ILE A 35 -6.33 10.53 -5.65
CA ILE A 35 -6.10 9.18 -5.14
C ILE A 35 -4.81 9.14 -4.32
N VAL A 36 -3.75 9.78 -4.80
CA VAL A 36 -2.48 9.83 -4.07
C VAL A 36 -2.69 10.48 -2.70
N ALA A 37 -3.39 11.60 -2.65
CA ALA A 37 -3.66 12.28 -1.40
C ALA A 37 -4.50 11.43 -0.45
N ALA A 38 -5.51 10.73 -0.99
CA ALA A 38 -6.36 9.84 -0.19
C ALA A 38 -5.57 8.65 0.36
N VAL A 39 -4.67 8.08 -0.44
CA VAL A 39 -3.81 6.98 -0.01
C VAL A 39 -2.88 7.45 1.10
N ASP A 40 -2.28 8.64 0.94
CA ASP A 40 -1.39 9.19 1.95
C ASP A 40 -2.11 9.36 3.30
N ALA A 41 -3.32 9.90 3.27
CA ALA A 41 -4.12 10.09 4.49
C ALA A 41 -4.48 8.74 5.12
N ALA A 42 -4.83 7.75 4.30
CA ALA A 42 -5.18 6.42 4.81
C ALA A 42 -3.98 5.72 5.44
N LEU A 43 -2.79 5.87 4.84
CA LEU A 43 -1.56 5.30 5.40
C LEU A 43 -1.23 5.92 6.74
N GLU A 44 -1.45 7.23 6.90
CA GLU A 44 -1.21 7.89 8.17
C GLU A 44 -2.12 7.36 9.27
N LYS A 45 -3.35 7.00 8.92
CA LYS A 45 -4.33 6.47 9.88
C LYS A 45 -4.19 4.98 10.15
N ARG A 46 -3.95 4.21 9.09
CA ARG A 46 -4.06 2.72 9.16
C ARG A 46 -2.72 2.00 9.06
N GLU A 47 -1.72 2.65 8.50
CA GLU A 47 -0.38 2.11 8.23
C GLU A 47 -0.35 1.01 7.18
N LEU A 48 -1.30 0.07 7.21
CA LEU A 48 -1.40 -1.03 6.23
C LEU A 48 -2.72 -0.91 5.48
N ILE A 49 -2.65 -0.80 4.17
CA ILE A 49 -3.84 -0.67 3.32
C ILE A 49 -3.76 -1.59 2.11
N LYS A 50 -4.92 -1.88 1.54
CA LYS A 50 -5.04 -2.67 0.32
C LYS A 50 -5.80 -1.85 -0.73
N ILE A 51 -5.33 -1.90 -1.96
CA ILE A 51 -5.92 -1.19 -3.10
C ILE A 51 -6.26 -2.20 -4.18
N SER A 52 -7.43 -2.04 -4.82
CA SER A 52 -7.85 -2.89 -5.92
C SER A 52 -7.71 -2.11 -7.23
N VAL A 53 -7.09 -2.74 -8.24
CA VAL A 53 -7.02 -2.18 -9.59
C VAL A 53 -8.12 -2.82 -10.42
N LEU A 54 -8.99 -2.00 -10.99
CA LEU A 54 -10.14 -2.49 -11.73
C LEU A 54 -9.77 -2.92 -13.15
N LYS A 55 -10.61 -3.73 -13.77
CA LYS A 55 -10.37 -4.26 -15.12
C LYS A 55 -10.25 -3.16 -16.18
N ASN A 56 -10.91 -2.03 -15.99
CA ASN A 56 -10.86 -0.92 -16.94
C ASN A 56 -9.64 -0.02 -16.79
N CYS A 57 -8.74 -0.35 -15.86
CA CYS A 57 -7.45 0.34 -15.75
C CYS A 57 -6.44 -0.40 -16.63
N PHE A 58 -5.80 0.32 -17.53
CA PHE A 58 -4.86 -0.25 -18.48
C PHE A 58 -3.42 -0.29 -17.98
N ASP A 59 -3.14 0.40 -16.87
CA ASP A 59 -1.79 0.43 -16.32
C ASP A 59 -1.50 -0.83 -15.50
N ASP A 60 -0.24 -1.25 -15.53
CA ASP A 60 0.20 -2.41 -14.77
C ASP A 60 0.09 -2.15 -13.27
N PRO A 61 -0.57 -3.03 -12.51
CA PRO A 61 -0.65 -2.86 -11.05
C PRO A 61 0.71 -2.68 -10.37
N LYS A 62 1.75 -3.34 -10.87
CA LYS A 62 3.09 -3.19 -10.29
C LYS A 62 3.65 -1.80 -10.48
N GLU A 63 3.41 -1.19 -11.65
CA GLU A 63 3.85 0.18 -11.92
C GLU A 63 3.06 1.17 -11.08
N ILE A 64 1.76 0.97 -10.94
CA ILE A 64 0.92 1.80 -10.09
C ILE A 64 1.39 1.73 -8.65
N ALA A 65 1.69 0.54 -8.15
CA ALA A 65 2.17 0.34 -6.80
C ALA A 65 3.46 1.11 -6.55
N GLN A 66 4.41 1.04 -7.48
CA GLN A 66 5.68 1.76 -7.36
C GLN A 66 5.47 3.27 -7.33
N MET A 67 4.62 3.79 -8.21
CA MET A 67 4.35 5.23 -8.27
C MET A 67 3.70 5.73 -6.99
N ILE A 68 2.71 5.00 -6.49
CA ILE A 68 2.04 5.39 -5.24
C ILE A 68 3.02 5.34 -4.07
N ALA A 69 3.82 4.28 -3.99
CA ALA A 69 4.79 4.12 -2.91
C ALA A 69 5.79 5.28 -2.89
N GLU A 70 6.30 5.67 -4.05
CA GLU A 70 7.23 6.78 -4.14
C GLU A 70 6.60 8.10 -3.68
N ARG A 71 5.37 8.37 -4.11
CA ARG A 71 4.71 9.63 -3.81
C ARG A 71 4.23 9.73 -2.36
N THR A 72 3.95 8.61 -1.72
CA THR A 72 3.47 8.59 -0.34
C THR A 72 4.56 8.17 0.65
N HIS A 73 5.75 7.88 0.16
CA HIS A 73 6.86 7.38 0.98
C HIS A 73 6.50 6.07 1.68
N ALA A 74 5.69 5.27 1.01
CA ALA A 74 5.29 3.95 1.52
C ALA A 74 6.14 2.86 0.91
N GLN A 75 5.99 1.65 1.43
CA GLN A 75 6.63 0.47 0.89
C GLN A 75 5.59 -0.45 0.29
N VAL A 76 5.91 -1.05 -0.86
CA VAL A 76 5.05 -2.05 -1.47
C VAL A 76 5.28 -3.36 -0.74
N VAL A 77 4.26 -3.84 -0.05
CA VAL A 77 4.34 -5.12 0.65
C VAL A 77 4.14 -6.27 -0.33
N GLN A 78 3.16 -6.14 -1.20
CA GLN A 78 2.79 -7.22 -2.10
C GLN A 78 1.93 -6.68 -3.24
N VAL A 79 2.08 -7.28 -4.42
CA VAL A 79 1.15 -7.08 -5.54
C VAL A 79 0.72 -8.46 -5.98
N ILE A 80 -0.56 -8.80 -5.79
CA ILE A 80 -1.12 -10.08 -6.19
C ILE A 80 -2.21 -9.81 -7.21
N GLY A 81 -1.98 -10.22 -8.46
CA GLY A 81 -2.93 -9.95 -9.53
C GLY A 81 -3.21 -8.46 -9.60
N LYS A 82 -4.45 -8.07 -9.31
CA LYS A 82 -4.87 -6.66 -9.34
C LYS A 82 -5.05 -6.06 -7.94
N LYS A 83 -4.45 -6.66 -6.92
CA LYS A 83 -4.48 -6.14 -5.55
C LYS A 83 -3.09 -5.66 -5.17
N ILE A 84 -3.04 -4.49 -4.54
CA ILE A 84 -1.80 -3.87 -4.08
C ILE A 84 -1.89 -3.70 -2.57
N VAL A 85 -0.83 -4.09 -1.85
CA VAL A 85 -0.73 -3.90 -0.40
C VAL A 85 0.42 -2.95 -0.13
N LEU A 86 0.12 -1.87 0.59
CA LEU A 86 1.11 -0.84 0.95
C LEU A 86 1.22 -0.70 2.46
N PHE A 87 2.40 -0.35 2.93
CA PHE A 87 2.67 -0.10 4.34
C PHE A 87 3.52 1.14 4.53
N ARG A 88 3.17 1.94 5.54
CA ARG A 88 3.98 3.08 5.98
C ARG A 88 3.72 3.31 7.46
N VAL A 89 4.79 3.48 8.24
CA VAL A 89 4.65 3.80 9.67
C VAL A 89 4.02 5.19 9.81
N SER A 90 3.00 5.28 10.67
CA SER A 90 2.37 6.56 10.96
C SER A 90 3.35 7.49 11.65
N LYS A 91 3.36 8.76 11.26
CA LYS A 91 4.24 9.76 11.85
C LYS A 91 3.78 10.16 13.24
N LYS A 92 2.48 10.18 13.46
CA LYS A 92 1.90 10.67 14.72
C LYS A 92 1.58 9.56 15.71
N LYS A 93 1.08 8.43 15.22
CA LYS A 93 0.57 7.40 16.11
C LYS A 93 0.74 6.00 15.51
N PRO A 94 1.95 5.42 15.56
CA PRO A 94 2.16 4.07 15.06
C PRO A 94 1.28 3.07 15.80
N VAL A 95 0.60 2.18 15.05
CA VAL A 95 -0.31 1.19 15.63
C VAL A 95 0.11 -0.25 15.34
N ILE A 96 0.91 -0.45 14.29
CA ILE A 96 1.38 -1.79 13.92
C ILE A 96 2.78 -2.00 14.45
N GLU A 97 2.97 -3.04 15.25
CA GLU A 97 4.29 -3.43 15.73
C GLU A 97 4.83 -4.51 14.80
N LEU A 98 5.94 -4.21 14.13
CA LEU A 98 6.61 -5.17 13.28
C LEU A 98 7.50 -6.10 14.08
N PRO A 99 7.62 -7.37 13.68
CA PRO A 99 8.60 -8.25 14.29
C PRO A 99 10.00 -7.73 14.00
N GLU A 100 10.95 -8.12 14.82
CA GLU A 100 12.35 -7.75 14.60
C GLU A 100 12.85 -8.36 13.28
N LYS A 101 13.75 -7.66 12.64
CA LYS A 101 14.31 -8.08 11.35
C LYS A 101 15.07 -9.41 11.40
#